data_d233e53a0c6055cdac6cdeaed969fce9
#
_entry.id   d233e53a0c6055cdac6cdeaed969fce9
#
_cell.length_a   1.000
_cell.length_b   1.000
_cell.length_c   1.000
_cell.angle_alpha   90.00
_cell.angle_beta   90.00
_cell.angle_gamma   90.00
#
_symmetry.space_group_name_H-M   'P 1'
#
loop_
_entity.id
_entity.type
_entity.pdbx_description
1 polymer ?
#
loop_
_entity_poly.entity_id
_entity_poly.type
_entity_poly.pdbx_seq_one_letter_code
_entity_poly.pdbx_strand_id
1 'polypeptide(L)'
;TANFRRTSCDKQEKAGLCKGKKCLAPEPCPALKVDHSEYLDMLRKIRSIKNVKRVFIRSGIRYDYMMKDKNDEFFKELVEHHVSGQLKVAPEHVADAVLKRMGKPKNSVYMQSTFL
;
A
#
# COMPACT_ATOMS: atom_id res chain seq x y z
N THR A 1 4.61 2.81 3.03
CA THR A 1 3.42 2.99 3.88
C THR A 1 2.79 1.65 4.24
N ALA A 2 2.24 1.54 5.43
CA ALA A 2 1.52 0.36 5.89
C ALA A 2 0.03 0.45 5.52
N ASN A 3 -0.68 -0.65 5.70
CA ASN A 3 -2.14 -0.65 5.66
C ASN A 3 -2.67 0.06 6.91
N PHE A 4 -3.48 1.08 6.73
CA PHE A 4 -4.06 1.88 7.81
C PHE A 4 -5.31 1.25 8.44
N ARG A 5 -5.78 0.15 7.92
CA ARG A 5 -6.92 -0.54 8.49
C ARG A 5 -6.59 -1.08 9.89
N ARG A 6 -7.43 -0.79 10.85
CA ARG A 6 -7.25 -1.24 12.25
C ARG A 6 -7.68 -2.68 12.48
N THR A 7 -8.59 -3.19 11.66
CA THR A 7 -9.09 -4.55 11.77
C THR A 7 -8.28 -5.51 10.92
N SER A 8 -7.93 -6.65 11.48
CA SER A 8 -7.34 -7.76 10.74
C SER A 8 -8.39 -8.45 9.86
N CYS A 9 -7.98 -9.42 9.05
CA CYS A 9 -8.94 -10.25 8.33
C CYS A 9 -9.69 -11.18 9.30
N ASP A 10 -10.87 -11.65 8.91
CA ASP A 10 -11.74 -12.46 9.77
C ASP A 10 -11.06 -13.74 10.28
N LYS A 11 -10.14 -14.30 9.48
CA LYS A 11 -9.37 -15.48 9.89
C LYS A 11 -8.40 -15.16 11.03
N GLN A 12 -7.72 -14.01 10.95
CA GLN A 12 -6.79 -13.59 12.01
C GLN A 12 -7.53 -13.23 13.29
N GLU A 13 -8.72 -12.64 13.18
CA GLU A 13 -9.56 -12.32 14.33
C GLU A 13 -9.99 -13.57 15.10
N LYS A 14 -10.27 -14.67 14.39
CA LYS A 14 -10.72 -15.93 15.00
C LYS A 14 -9.59 -16.83 15.45
N ALA A 15 -8.49 -16.91 14.72
CA ALA A 15 -7.45 -17.91 14.90
C ALA A 15 -6.03 -17.34 15.10
N GLY A 16 -5.89 -16.02 15.16
CA GLY A 16 -4.58 -15.36 15.27
C GLY A 16 -3.80 -15.36 13.97
N LEU A 17 -2.51 -15.02 14.05
CA LEU A 17 -1.65 -14.89 12.87
C LEU A 17 -1.51 -16.21 12.11
N CYS A 18 -1.54 -16.13 10.79
CA CYS A 18 -1.32 -17.27 9.91
C CYS A 18 0.12 -17.82 10.06
N LYS A 19 0.24 -19.12 10.28
CA LYS A 19 1.53 -19.80 10.28
C LYS A 19 1.96 -20.08 8.85
N GLY A 20 3.24 -19.81 8.53
CA GLY A 20 3.83 -20.11 7.24
C GLY A 20 3.34 -19.30 6.04
N LYS A 21 2.49 -18.30 6.24
CA LYS A 21 1.98 -17.43 5.17
C LYS A 21 1.99 -15.96 5.59
N LYS A 22 2.48 -15.10 4.70
CA LYS A 22 2.41 -13.65 4.84
C LYS A 22 1.25 -13.09 4.03
N CYS A 23 0.67 -11.98 4.47
CA CYS A 23 -0.51 -11.40 3.81
C CYS A 23 -0.25 -10.91 2.38
N LEU A 24 0.97 -10.50 2.07
CA LEU A 24 1.35 -9.93 0.78
C LEU A 24 2.35 -10.78 -0.01
N ALA A 25 2.95 -11.79 0.60
CA ALA A 25 4.02 -12.55 -0.03
C ALA A 25 3.79 -14.07 0.07
N PRO A 26 4.14 -14.83 -0.98
CA PRO A 26 4.66 -14.41 -2.29
C PRO A 26 3.60 -13.76 -3.18
N GLU A 27 2.33 -13.97 -2.88
CA GLU A 27 1.18 -13.40 -3.55
C GLU A 27 0.22 -12.81 -2.52
N PRO A 28 -0.49 -11.73 -2.85
CA PRO A 28 -1.46 -11.13 -1.94
C PRO A 28 -2.53 -12.15 -1.53
N CYS A 29 -2.81 -12.22 -0.22
CA CYS A 29 -3.84 -13.10 0.31
C CYS A 29 -5.22 -12.63 -0.14
N PRO A 30 -6.11 -13.51 -0.65
CA PRO A 30 -7.46 -13.12 -1.03
C PRO A 30 -8.30 -12.57 0.13
N ALA A 31 -8.00 -12.98 1.37
CA ALA A 31 -8.66 -12.49 2.58
C ALA A 31 -8.10 -11.15 3.09
N LEU A 32 -7.06 -10.61 2.45
CA LEU A 32 -6.45 -9.35 2.84
C LEU A 32 -7.44 -8.20 2.64
N LYS A 33 -7.71 -7.48 3.71
CA LYS A 33 -8.53 -6.27 3.67
C LYS A 33 -7.59 -5.07 3.61
N VAL A 34 -7.73 -4.26 2.57
CA VAL A 34 -6.96 -3.04 2.37
C VAL A 34 -7.90 -1.86 2.28
N ASP A 35 -7.63 -0.84 3.09
CA ASP A 35 -8.40 0.38 3.12
C ASP A 35 -7.50 1.56 3.47
N HIS A 36 -7.34 2.51 2.55
CA HIS A 36 -6.56 3.72 2.74
C HIS A 36 -7.43 4.95 3.02
N SER A 37 -8.73 4.78 3.26
CA SER A 37 -9.65 5.91 3.50
C SER A 37 -9.23 6.74 4.72
N GLU A 38 -8.83 6.11 5.82
CA GLU A 38 -8.34 6.79 7.03
C GLU A 38 -7.07 7.59 6.73
N TYR A 39 -6.15 7.04 5.95
CA TYR A 39 -4.94 7.73 5.51
C TYR A 39 -5.28 8.95 4.63
N LEU A 40 -6.18 8.76 3.69
CA LEU A 40 -6.63 9.83 2.80
C LEU A 40 -7.32 10.96 3.58
N ASP A 41 -8.17 10.63 4.54
CA ASP A 41 -8.82 11.62 5.41
C ASP A 41 -7.80 12.43 6.22
N MET A 42 -6.77 11.78 6.73
CA MET A 42 -5.68 12.46 7.42
C MET A 42 -4.96 13.45 6.49
N LEU A 43 -4.64 13.03 5.27
CA LEU A 43 -4.00 13.90 4.28
C LEU A 43 -4.88 15.08 3.90
N ARG A 44 -6.19 14.87 3.71
CA ARG A 44 -7.17 15.93 3.45
C ARG A 44 -7.25 16.93 4.60
N LYS A 45 -7.24 16.47 5.83
CA LYS A 45 -7.23 17.34 7.03
C LYS A 45 -5.97 18.19 7.08
N ILE A 46 -4.81 17.62 6.81
CA ILE A 46 -3.55 18.37 6.78
C ILE A 46 -3.57 19.43 5.68
N ARG A 47 -4.06 19.08 4.48
CA ARG A 47 -4.19 20.05 3.37
C ARG A 47 -5.12 21.22 3.70
N SER A 48 -6.11 21.00 4.54
CA SER A 48 -7.10 22.03 4.92
C SER A 48 -6.59 23.01 5.99
N ILE A 49 -5.45 22.74 6.61
CA ILE A 49 -4.87 23.64 7.60
C ILE A 49 -4.47 24.97 6.94
N LYS A 50 -4.87 26.09 7.56
CA LYS A 50 -4.52 27.44 7.08
C LYS A 50 -3.00 27.57 6.94
N ASN A 51 -2.56 28.16 5.81
CA ASN A 51 -1.16 28.37 5.44
C ASN A 51 -0.40 27.10 5.01
N VAL A 52 -1.00 25.91 5.03
CA VAL A 52 -0.42 24.74 4.39
C VAL A 52 -0.73 24.81 2.90
N LYS A 53 0.32 24.95 2.07
CA LYS A 53 0.16 25.04 0.61
C LYS A 53 0.14 23.67 -0.05
N ARG A 54 1.01 22.76 0.39
CA ARG A 54 1.15 21.42 -0.16
C ARG A 54 1.56 20.42 0.91
N VAL A 55 1.14 19.18 0.75
CA VAL A 55 1.50 18.05 1.61
C VAL A 55 2.07 16.95 0.74
N PHE A 56 3.37 16.69 0.83
CA PHE A 56 4.03 15.64 0.07
C PHE A 56 4.38 14.44 0.94
N ILE A 57 4.18 13.24 0.39
CA ILE A 57 4.62 11.99 1.00
C ILE A 57 6.04 11.70 0.51
N ARG A 58 7.00 11.68 1.41
CA ARG A 58 8.43 11.42 1.10
C ARG A 58 8.78 9.94 1.15
N SER A 59 8.07 9.15 1.94
CA SER A 59 8.32 7.70 2.04
C SER A 59 7.85 6.98 0.78
N GLY A 60 8.48 5.84 0.47
CA GLY A 60 7.99 4.96 -0.58
C GLY A 60 6.59 4.44 -0.27
N ILE A 61 5.73 4.39 -1.29
CA ILE A 61 4.39 3.86 -1.16
C ILE A 61 4.41 2.34 -1.35
N ARG A 62 3.68 1.63 -0.51
CA ARG A 62 3.46 0.19 -0.67
C ARG A 62 2.47 -0.03 -1.81
N TYR A 63 3.00 -0.22 -3.03
CA TYR A 63 2.20 -0.45 -4.23
C TYR A 63 1.35 -1.72 -4.14
N ASP A 64 1.84 -2.74 -3.45
CA ASP A 64 1.16 -3.99 -3.21
C ASP A 64 -0.14 -3.81 -2.41
N TYR A 65 -0.14 -2.99 -1.38
CA TYR A 65 -1.37 -2.60 -0.67
C TYR A 65 -2.26 -1.70 -1.52
N MET A 66 -1.68 -0.72 -2.19
CA MET A 66 -2.45 0.24 -2.99
C MET A 66 -3.23 -0.45 -4.11
N MET A 67 -2.65 -1.46 -4.77
CA MET A 67 -3.33 -2.24 -5.81
C MET A 67 -4.49 -3.10 -5.28
N LYS A 68 -4.49 -3.43 -4.00
CA LYS A 68 -5.54 -4.23 -3.36
C LYS A 68 -6.64 -3.39 -2.75
N ASP A 69 -6.49 -2.08 -2.71
CA ASP A 69 -7.56 -1.18 -2.29
C ASP A 69 -8.64 -1.13 -3.38
N LYS A 70 -9.86 -1.45 -3.01
CA LYS A 70 -11.01 -1.42 -3.93
C LYS A 70 -11.42 0.01 -4.30
N ASN A 71 -11.06 0.99 -3.46
CA ASN A 71 -11.33 2.40 -3.69
C ASN A 71 -10.08 3.05 -4.27
N ASP A 72 -10.15 3.57 -5.48
CA ASP A 72 -9.05 4.22 -6.17
C ASP A 72 -8.88 5.72 -5.82
N GLU A 73 -9.70 6.27 -4.95
CA GLU A 73 -9.60 7.68 -4.52
C GLU A 73 -8.25 8.00 -3.90
N PHE A 74 -7.71 7.10 -3.07
CA PHE A 74 -6.40 7.29 -2.48
C PHE A 74 -5.31 7.44 -3.55
N PHE A 75 -5.29 6.57 -4.54
CA PHE A 75 -4.33 6.63 -5.64
C PHE A 75 -4.47 7.93 -6.45
N LYS A 76 -5.69 8.31 -6.79
CA LYS A 76 -5.96 9.54 -7.55
C LYS A 76 -5.50 10.78 -6.80
N GLU A 77 -5.88 10.95 -5.55
CA GLU A 77 -5.46 12.11 -4.75
C GLU A 77 -3.98 12.09 -4.42
N LEU A 78 -3.38 10.91 -4.23
CA LEU A 78 -1.94 10.76 -4.06
C LEU A 78 -1.18 11.36 -5.23
N VAL A 79 -1.55 10.99 -6.45
CA VAL A 79 -0.90 11.48 -7.68
C VAL A 79 -1.13 12.98 -7.89
N GLU A 80 -2.35 13.45 -7.63
CA GLU A 80 -2.72 14.86 -7.85
C GLU A 80 -2.10 15.82 -6.83
N HIS A 81 -2.00 15.42 -5.56
CA HIS A 81 -1.71 16.34 -4.46
C HIS A 81 -0.51 15.99 -3.60
N HIS A 82 -0.04 14.74 -3.58
CA HIS A 82 0.91 14.25 -2.59
C HIS A 82 2.23 13.73 -3.16
N VAL A 83 2.43 13.84 -4.45
CA VAL A 83 3.65 13.44 -5.15
C VAL A 83 4.34 14.68 -5.74
N SER A 84 5.60 14.89 -5.39
CA SER A 84 6.40 16.03 -5.85
C SER A 84 7.24 15.72 -7.10
N GLY A 85 6.63 15.12 -8.11
CA GLY A 85 7.32 14.74 -9.34
C GLY A 85 7.08 13.29 -9.72
N GLN A 86 7.83 12.36 -9.14
CA GLN A 86 7.68 10.93 -9.43
C GLN A 86 7.16 10.15 -8.23
N LEU A 87 6.24 9.23 -8.47
CA LEU A 87 5.79 8.29 -7.46
C LEU A 87 6.94 7.33 -7.12
N LYS A 88 7.32 7.31 -5.85
CA LYS A 88 8.37 6.43 -5.34
C LYS A 88 7.79 5.15 -4.79
N VAL A 89 8.20 4.04 -5.35
CA VAL A 89 7.92 2.69 -4.88
C VAL A 89 9.23 1.92 -4.71
N ALA A 90 9.23 0.85 -3.94
CA ALA A 90 10.42 0.07 -3.65
C ALA A 90 10.20 -1.40 -4.03
N PRO A 91 10.42 -1.77 -5.31
CA PRO A 91 10.30 -3.16 -5.75
C PRO A 91 11.39 -4.07 -5.16
N GLU A 92 12.52 -3.51 -4.73
CA GLU A 92 13.66 -4.13 -4.06
C GLU A 92 14.53 -5.02 -4.97
N HIS A 93 13.95 -5.95 -5.70
CA HIS A 93 14.68 -6.85 -6.58
C HIS A 93 13.78 -7.34 -7.74
N VAL A 94 14.39 -7.86 -8.81
CA VAL A 94 13.65 -8.41 -9.96
C VAL A 94 13.48 -9.93 -9.89
N ALA A 95 14.32 -10.65 -9.15
CA ALA A 95 14.25 -12.10 -9.02
C ALA A 95 13.28 -12.51 -7.94
N ASP A 96 12.29 -13.32 -8.29
CA ASP A 96 11.25 -13.78 -7.35
C ASP A 96 11.80 -14.59 -6.18
N ALA A 97 12.86 -15.37 -6.38
CA ALA A 97 13.51 -16.14 -5.33
C ALA A 97 14.08 -15.23 -4.21
N VAL A 98 14.67 -14.09 -4.60
CA VAL A 98 15.18 -13.08 -3.67
C VAL A 98 14.02 -12.35 -2.98
N LEU A 99 13.02 -11.92 -3.74
CA LEU A 99 11.83 -11.25 -3.20
C LEU A 99 11.10 -12.11 -2.17
N LYS A 100 10.97 -13.41 -2.42
CA LYS A 100 10.37 -14.36 -1.48
C LYS A 100 11.12 -14.39 -0.15
N ARG A 101 12.46 -14.40 -0.17
CA ARG A 101 13.29 -14.37 1.04
C ARG A 101 13.17 -13.05 1.79
N MET A 102 13.01 -11.96 1.09
CA MET A 102 12.78 -10.62 1.66
C MET A 102 11.35 -10.45 2.20
N GLY A 103 10.44 -11.38 1.94
CA GLY A 103 9.03 -11.25 2.28
C GLY A 103 8.29 -10.21 1.45
N LYS A 104 8.75 -9.99 0.24
CA LYS A 104 8.17 -9.06 -0.73
C LYS A 104 7.32 -9.80 -1.76
N PRO A 105 6.35 -9.12 -2.42
CA PRO A 105 5.58 -9.73 -3.50
C PRO A 105 6.45 -10.05 -4.71
N LYS A 106 5.97 -10.95 -5.56
CA LYS A 106 6.64 -11.27 -6.82
C LYS A 106 6.81 -10.04 -7.72
N ASN A 107 7.82 -10.06 -8.57
CA ASN A 107 8.08 -8.98 -9.53
C ASN A 107 6.89 -8.71 -10.47
N SER A 108 6.08 -9.72 -10.79
CA SER A 108 4.85 -9.54 -11.57
C SER A 108 3.87 -8.57 -10.94
N VAL A 109 3.78 -8.52 -9.62
CA VAL A 109 2.92 -7.57 -8.90
C VAL A 109 3.43 -6.14 -9.08
N TYR A 110 4.75 -5.94 -9.01
CA TYR A 110 5.36 -4.64 -9.31
C TYR A 110 5.09 -4.22 -10.77
N MET A 111 5.30 -5.12 -11.72
CA MET A 111 5.05 -4.84 -13.13
C MET A 111 3.59 -4.44 -13.39
N GLN A 112 2.63 -5.08 -12.74
CA GLN A 112 1.22 -4.67 -12.83
C GLN A 112 1.00 -3.25 -12.30
N SER A 113 1.71 -2.85 -11.24
CA SER A 113 1.56 -1.51 -10.66
C SER A 113 2.04 -0.40 -11.59
N THR A 114 2.93 -0.68 -12.54
CA THR A 114 3.44 0.31 -13.49
C THR A 114 2.41 0.73 -14.55
N PHE A 115 1.32 -0.01 -14.67
CA PHE A 115 0.22 0.28 -15.61
C PHE A 115 -0.99 0.95 -14.97
N LEU A 116 -0.89 1.35 -13.72
CA LEU A 116 -1.96 2.07 -13.01
C LEU A 116 -2.09 3.53 -13.44
#